data_aa385818bdca90427a4b765bfebb6d7d
#
_entry.id   aa385818bdca90427a4b765bfebb6d7d
#
_cell.length_a   1.000
_cell.length_b   1.000
_cell.length_c   1.000
_cell.angle_alpha   90.00
_cell.angle_beta   90.00
_cell.angle_gamma   90.00
#
_symmetry.space_group_name_H-M   'P 1'
#
loop_
_entity.id
_entity.type
_entity.pdbx_description
1 polymer ?
#
loop_
_entity_poly.entity_id
_entity_poly.type
_entity_poly.pdbx_seq_one_letter_code
_entity_poly.pdbx_strand_id
1 'polypeptide(L)'
;MTAPASPHDEDALGKAFDARLARRLFTYVRPYGRIVLAAVVVLMVEGALQLAPPLLTRRVIDVAIPAGDAALVRTTALLLVLALVTQIAAAYAETLLTGILGQRIMHDLRRQLFAHLQRLPVPFFDRNPVGRLVTRVTSDVESLNELFTSGVVAGLGDLFTLLAITVLMVMVDWRMAIAAYLVVPGILYTSRWFRLRVRTEYREIRARIARINAFLQERIAGMRVVQLFSRESDEAARFAALDRAHLDAHLRSVTVYALYFPIIEILTSVALASLIVAAAPRVEAGTLTVGTVAAFIQLARRFYQPLQDLSDKYNTLQQAMASSERIFTLLDTPVADGTATVTAVAPRHAATQGVTVEFEEVWFRYGDEGGRGKDESGPEAVWVLRGVSFIVRPGETLALVGHTGAGKTTIISLLLRFYEPQRGRILLDGRDIRSMPVEELRRVVGYVQQDIFLFAGDVAGNIRLGAPLTDEEVRQAAARVGADRVIQRLPAGYGHVLGERGASVSVGERQLLSFARAIAADPALLLLDEATSAVDSEVEAEIQRGLSILMQGRTTIAVAHRLSTITGATEILVLHHGEVRERGTHRALLARSGLYARLFRLQAGELESTATAGV
;
A
#
# COMPACT_ATOMS: atom_id res chain seq x y z
N MET A 1 -18.36 21.60 -0.33
CA MET A 1 -18.06 20.20 0.05
C MET A 1 -18.01 19.39 -1.23
N THR A 2 -16.85 19.31 -1.86
CA THR A 2 -16.59 18.39 -2.97
C THR A 2 -16.47 17.00 -2.38
N ALA A 3 -17.29 16.06 -2.85
CA ALA A 3 -17.24 14.67 -2.45
C ALA A 3 -15.80 14.15 -2.62
N PRO A 4 -15.29 13.34 -1.68
CA PRO A 4 -13.99 12.69 -1.85
C PRO A 4 -14.04 11.86 -3.14
N ALA A 5 -13.01 11.99 -3.98
CA ALA A 5 -12.86 11.19 -5.19
C ALA A 5 -13.10 9.73 -4.85
N SER A 6 -14.01 9.09 -5.57
CA SER A 6 -14.33 7.70 -5.30
C SER A 6 -13.09 6.82 -5.53
N PRO A 7 -12.92 5.71 -4.80
CA PRO A 7 -11.80 4.78 -5.01
C PRO A 7 -11.72 4.24 -6.45
N HIS A 8 -12.73 4.50 -7.28
CA HIS A 8 -12.86 4.05 -8.67
C HIS A 8 -12.32 5.04 -9.72
N ASP A 9 -11.97 6.29 -9.35
CA ASP A 9 -11.40 7.25 -10.30
C ASP A 9 -9.93 6.96 -10.64
N GLU A 10 -9.25 6.11 -9.87
CA GLU A 10 -7.90 5.60 -10.20
C GLU A 10 -7.91 4.48 -11.27
N ASP A 11 -9.07 3.93 -11.61
CA ASP A 11 -9.27 2.95 -12.70
C ASP A 11 -9.40 3.60 -14.10
N ALA A 12 -9.02 4.85 -14.28
CA ALA A 12 -8.79 5.42 -15.59
C ALA A 12 -7.66 4.63 -16.25
N LEU A 13 -8.08 3.61 -17.01
CA LEU A 13 -7.24 2.70 -17.78
C LEU A 13 -6.21 3.49 -18.57
N GLY A 14 -4.98 3.59 -18.04
CA GLY A 14 -3.81 4.00 -18.77
C GLY A 14 -3.70 3.21 -20.08
N LYS A 15 -2.94 3.70 -21.04
CA LYS A 15 -2.67 2.97 -22.29
C LYS A 15 -2.26 1.54 -21.92
N ALA A 16 -2.84 0.54 -22.59
CA ALA A 16 -2.59 -0.88 -22.36
C ALA A 16 -1.10 -1.27 -22.36
N PHE A 17 -0.26 -0.42 -22.92
CA PHE A 17 1.20 -0.53 -22.93
C PHE A 17 1.82 0.88 -22.93
N ASP A 18 2.59 1.20 -21.89
CA ASP A 18 3.45 2.40 -21.83
C ASP A 18 4.92 1.96 -21.91
N ALA A 19 5.57 2.36 -23.01
CA ALA A 19 6.98 2.03 -23.27
C ALA A 19 7.94 2.61 -22.20
N ARG A 20 7.57 3.72 -21.53
CA ARG A 20 8.36 4.30 -20.45
C ARG A 20 8.34 3.41 -19.21
N LEU A 21 7.15 2.97 -18.81
CA LEU A 21 6.98 2.06 -17.68
C LEU A 21 7.66 0.71 -17.97
N ALA A 22 7.50 0.15 -19.17
CA ALA A 22 8.15 -1.08 -19.58
C ALA A 22 9.67 -0.96 -19.52
N ARG A 23 10.27 0.14 -20.00
CA ARG A 23 11.73 0.38 -19.93
C ARG A 23 12.20 0.47 -18.48
N ARG A 24 11.43 1.12 -17.62
CA ARG A 24 11.74 1.24 -16.19
C ARG A 24 11.67 -0.10 -15.47
N LEU A 25 10.64 -0.91 -15.76
CA LEU A 25 10.54 -2.28 -15.25
C LEU A 25 11.74 -3.13 -15.70
N PHE A 26 12.17 -2.97 -16.95
CA PHE A 26 13.33 -3.71 -17.47
C PHE A 26 14.63 -3.41 -16.70
N THR A 27 14.76 -2.25 -16.08
CA THR A 27 15.90 -1.91 -15.22
C THR A 27 16.03 -2.86 -14.03
N TYR A 28 14.91 -3.35 -13.48
CA TYR A 28 14.90 -4.33 -12.37
C TYR A 28 15.25 -5.75 -12.83
N VAL A 29 15.06 -6.06 -14.11
CA VAL A 29 15.41 -7.36 -14.71
C VAL A 29 16.92 -7.43 -15.01
N ARG A 30 17.52 -6.30 -15.35
CA ARG A 30 18.93 -6.19 -15.81
C ARG A 30 19.96 -6.86 -14.87
N PRO A 31 19.88 -6.73 -13.53
CA PRO A 31 20.82 -7.38 -12.62
C PRO A 31 20.79 -8.92 -12.70
N TYR A 32 19.67 -9.48 -13.15
CA TYR A 32 19.40 -10.93 -13.22
C TYR A 32 19.57 -11.50 -14.64
N GLY A 33 20.31 -10.83 -15.53
CA GLY A 33 20.45 -11.19 -16.93
C GLY A 33 20.90 -12.64 -17.18
N ARG A 34 21.67 -13.23 -16.27
CA ARG A 34 22.10 -14.65 -16.37
C ARG A 34 20.90 -15.60 -16.16
N ILE A 35 20.01 -15.29 -15.22
CA ILE A 35 18.81 -16.10 -14.96
C ILE A 35 17.84 -15.96 -16.13
N VAL A 36 17.68 -14.74 -16.65
CA VAL A 36 16.84 -14.47 -17.82
C VAL A 36 17.34 -15.22 -19.04
N LEU A 37 18.65 -15.19 -19.32
CA LEU A 37 19.24 -15.93 -20.42
C LEU A 37 19.01 -17.43 -20.27
N ALA A 38 19.24 -17.98 -19.08
CA ALA A 38 18.98 -19.41 -18.80
C ALA A 38 17.49 -19.76 -19.00
N ALA A 39 16.57 -18.94 -18.50
CA ALA A 39 15.13 -19.14 -18.69
C ALA A 39 14.74 -19.12 -20.18
N VAL A 40 15.26 -18.16 -20.96
CA VAL A 40 15.00 -18.08 -22.40
C VAL A 40 15.58 -19.29 -23.16
N VAL A 41 16.77 -19.75 -22.81
CA VAL A 41 17.36 -20.96 -23.43
C VAL A 41 16.51 -22.20 -23.11
N VAL A 42 16.12 -22.39 -21.84
CA VAL A 42 15.27 -23.52 -21.43
C VAL A 42 13.92 -23.46 -22.14
N LEU A 43 13.30 -22.29 -22.24
CA LEU A 43 12.06 -22.06 -22.96
C LEU A 43 12.16 -22.39 -24.46
N MET A 44 13.27 -22.03 -25.12
CA MET A 44 13.53 -22.40 -26.51
C MET A 44 13.69 -23.93 -26.68
N VAL A 45 14.39 -24.57 -25.73
CA VAL A 45 14.54 -26.02 -25.70
C VAL A 45 13.20 -26.72 -25.50
N GLU A 46 12.39 -26.24 -24.56
CA GLU A 46 11.05 -26.75 -24.32
C GLU A 46 10.16 -26.63 -25.55
N GLY A 47 10.10 -25.43 -26.18
CA GLY A 47 9.33 -25.21 -27.42
C GLY A 47 9.79 -26.10 -28.58
N ALA A 48 11.09 -26.33 -28.71
CA ALA A 48 11.62 -27.26 -29.72
C ALA A 48 11.23 -28.72 -29.42
N LEU A 49 11.32 -29.14 -28.14
CA LEU A 49 10.93 -30.48 -27.73
C LEU A 49 9.42 -30.75 -27.89
N GLN A 50 8.58 -29.72 -27.83
CA GLN A 50 7.15 -29.84 -28.13
C GLN A 50 6.88 -30.25 -29.59
N LEU A 51 7.80 -30.06 -30.50
CA LEU A 51 7.69 -30.47 -31.92
C LEU A 51 8.11 -31.95 -32.13
N ALA A 52 8.81 -32.56 -31.18
CA ALA A 52 9.33 -33.91 -31.32
C ALA A 52 8.21 -34.99 -31.39
N PRO A 53 7.16 -35.00 -30.54
CA PRO A 53 6.13 -36.01 -30.59
C PRO A 53 5.39 -36.11 -31.97
N PRO A 54 4.96 -35.00 -32.62
CA PRO A 54 4.36 -35.08 -33.94
C PRO A 54 5.29 -35.68 -35.00
N LEU A 55 6.56 -35.29 -34.99
CA LEU A 55 7.57 -35.79 -35.95
C LEU A 55 7.91 -37.27 -35.73
N LEU A 56 8.03 -37.70 -34.48
CA LEU A 56 8.26 -39.08 -34.14
C LEU A 56 7.06 -39.97 -34.48
N THR A 57 5.85 -39.48 -34.21
CA THR A 57 4.61 -40.16 -34.61
C THR A 57 4.54 -40.38 -36.14
N ARG A 58 4.88 -39.31 -36.91
CA ARG A 58 4.98 -39.42 -38.36
C ARG A 58 5.96 -40.52 -38.77
N ARG A 59 7.18 -40.54 -38.18
CA ARG A 59 8.20 -41.54 -38.51
C ARG A 59 7.75 -42.97 -38.23
N VAL A 60 7.03 -43.19 -37.13
CA VAL A 60 6.50 -44.53 -36.80
C VAL A 60 5.48 -44.98 -37.86
N ILE A 61 4.54 -44.11 -38.19
CA ILE A 61 3.43 -44.46 -39.11
C ILE A 61 3.93 -44.63 -40.55
N ASP A 62 4.83 -43.76 -41.01
CA ASP A 62 5.24 -43.74 -42.40
C ASP A 62 6.41 -44.69 -42.72
N VAL A 63 7.24 -45.02 -41.70
CA VAL A 63 8.46 -45.80 -41.95
C VAL A 63 8.50 -47.10 -41.15
N ALA A 64 8.28 -47.04 -39.84
CA ALA A 64 8.50 -48.19 -38.99
C ALA A 64 7.42 -49.30 -39.12
N ILE A 65 6.17 -48.88 -39.20
CA ILE A 65 5.04 -49.83 -39.38
C ILE A 65 5.07 -50.49 -40.76
N PRO A 66 5.18 -49.75 -41.90
CA PRO A 66 5.23 -50.37 -43.21
C PRO A 66 6.42 -51.29 -43.41
N ALA A 67 7.58 -50.99 -42.81
CA ALA A 67 8.74 -51.84 -42.85
C ALA A 67 8.67 -53.09 -41.99
N GLY A 68 7.68 -53.23 -41.13
CA GLY A 68 7.57 -54.32 -40.15
C GLY A 68 8.73 -54.37 -39.13
N ASP A 69 9.48 -53.26 -38.99
CA ASP A 69 10.68 -53.17 -38.16
C ASP A 69 10.33 -52.86 -36.72
N ALA A 70 10.18 -53.94 -35.93
CA ALA A 70 9.89 -53.83 -34.48
C ALA A 70 11.01 -53.14 -33.71
N ALA A 71 12.28 -53.17 -34.19
CA ALA A 71 13.37 -52.49 -33.54
C ALA A 71 13.29 -50.98 -33.76
N LEU A 72 12.92 -50.51 -34.94
CA LEU A 72 12.71 -49.11 -35.24
C LEU A 72 11.48 -48.55 -34.46
N VAL A 73 10.41 -49.34 -34.31
CA VAL A 73 9.25 -48.95 -33.46
C VAL A 73 9.71 -48.76 -32.01
N ARG A 74 10.43 -49.71 -31.43
CA ARG A 74 10.95 -49.60 -30.03
C ARG A 74 11.87 -48.41 -29.85
N THR A 75 12.83 -48.18 -30.76
CA THR A 75 13.76 -47.05 -30.66
C THR A 75 13.03 -45.72 -30.78
N THR A 76 12.04 -45.59 -31.66
CA THR A 76 11.24 -44.36 -31.79
C THR A 76 10.36 -44.14 -30.57
N ALA A 77 9.77 -45.21 -30.01
CA ALA A 77 9.02 -45.13 -28.75
C ALA A 77 9.93 -44.69 -27.57
N LEU A 78 11.14 -45.21 -27.46
CA LEU A 78 12.12 -44.77 -26.46
C LEU A 78 12.50 -43.31 -26.65
N LEU A 79 12.72 -42.85 -27.89
CA LEU A 79 13.01 -41.45 -28.21
C LEU A 79 11.81 -40.54 -27.83
N LEU A 80 10.57 -41.02 -28.05
CA LEU A 80 9.38 -40.28 -27.64
C LEU A 80 9.33 -40.12 -26.11
N VAL A 81 9.55 -41.20 -25.37
CA VAL A 81 9.58 -41.15 -23.89
C VAL A 81 10.70 -40.23 -23.42
N LEU A 82 11.90 -40.34 -24.01
CA LEU A 82 13.02 -39.47 -23.68
C LEU A 82 12.70 -37.99 -23.95
N ALA A 83 12.09 -37.68 -25.12
CA ALA A 83 11.67 -36.33 -25.47
C ALA A 83 10.64 -35.78 -24.47
N LEU A 84 9.65 -36.60 -24.06
CA LEU A 84 8.65 -36.22 -23.06
C LEU A 84 9.28 -35.97 -21.69
N VAL A 85 10.16 -36.86 -21.22
CA VAL A 85 10.86 -36.67 -19.94
C VAL A 85 11.70 -35.41 -19.97
N THR A 86 12.45 -35.18 -21.06
CA THR A 86 13.27 -33.97 -21.21
C THR A 86 12.41 -32.73 -21.29
N GLN A 87 11.25 -32.79 -21.97
CA GLN A 87 10.27 -31.69 -22.01
C GLN A 87 9.75 -31.34 -20.61
N ILE A 88 9.37 -32.36 -19.81
CA ILE A 88 8.91 -32.16 -18.43
C ILE A 88 10.02 -31.54 -17.56
N ALA A 89 11.26 -32.03 -17.72
CA ALA A 89 12.40 -31.45 -17.01
C ALA A 89 12.67 -29.99 -17.42
N ALA A 90 12.54 -29.66 -18.71
CA ALA A 90 12.68 -28.31 -19.21
C ALA A 90 11.56 -27.40 -18.67
N ALA A 91 10.30 -27.84 -18.71
CA ALA A 91 9.16 -27.08 -18.15
C ALA A 91 9.31 -26.83 -16.64
N TYR A 92 9.81 -27.83 -15.90
CA TYR A 92 10.13 -27.68 -14.47
C TYR A 92 11.24 -26.63 -14.27
N ALA A 93 12.32 -26.71 -15.04
CA ALA A 93 13.43 -25.76 -14.93
C ALA A 93 13.00 -24.34 -15.32
N GLU A 94 12.17 -24.17 -16.36
CA GLU A 94 11.60 -22.89 -16.79
C GLU A 94 10.75 -22.29 -15.66
N THR A 95 9.80 -23.04 -15.11
CA THR A 95 8.95 -22.58 -14.00
C THR A 95 9.78 -22.20 -12.77
N LEU A 96 10.81 -22.98 -12.44
CA LEU A 96 11.70 -22.68 -11.32
C LEU A 96 12.52 -21.39 -11.55
N LEU A 97 13.14 -21.26 -12.73
CA LEU A 97 13.96 -20.08 -13.07
C LEU A 97 13.13 -18.79 -13.11
N THR A 98 11.94 -18.83 -13.71
CA THR A 98 11.04 -17.68 -13.80
C THR A 98 10.45 -17.33 -12.43
N GLY A 99 10.09 -18.33 -11.62
CA GLY A 99 9.65 -18.13 -10.24
C GLY A 99 10.73 -17.48 -9.36
N ILE A 100 11.99 -17.97 -9.42
CA ILE A 100 13.12 -17.37 -8.70
C ILE A 100 13.36 -15.94 -9.18
N LEU A 101 13.32 -15.70 -10.48
CA LEU A 101 13.50 -14.36 -11.07
C LEU A 101 12.45 -13.39 -10.54
N GLY A 102 11.18 -13.78 -10.61
CA GLY A 102 10.06 -12.97 -10.13
C GLY A 102 10.21 -12.62 -8.66
N GLN A 103 10.47 -13.62 -7.79
CA GLN A 103 10.61 -13.40 -6.35
C GLN A 103 11.81 -12.49 -5.98
N ARG A 104 12.93 -12.58 -6.70
CA ARG A 104 14.08 -11.69 -6.48
C ARG A 104 13.77 -10.24 -6.87
N ILE A 105 13.13 -10.02 -8.02
CA ILE A 105 12.70 -8.69 -8.44
C ILE A 105 11.71 -8.10 -7.42
N MET A 106 10.75 -8.90 -6.95
CA MET A 106 9.77 -8.47 -5.94
C MET A 106 10.44 -8.11 -4.61
N HIS A 107 11.41 -8.89 -4.17
CA HIS A 107 12.18 -8.58 -2.96
C HIS A 107 12.87 -7.22 -3.07
N ASP A 108 13.58 -6.97 -4.17
CA ASP A 108 14.28 -5.70 -4.38
C ASP A 108 13.31 -4.51 -4.43
N LEU A 109 12.20 -4.68 -5.15
CA LEU A 109 11.18 -3.64 -5.29
C LEU A 109 10.49 -3.33 -3.96
N ARG A 110 10.10 -4.35 -3.18
CA ARG A 110 9.50 -4.16 -1.84
C ARG A 110 10.47 -3.45 -0.90
N ARG A 111 11.74 -3.83 -0.91
CA ARG A 111 12.78 -3.18 -0.11
C ARG A 111 12.95 -1.72 -0.48
N GLN A 112 13.00 -1.41 -1.78
CA GLN A 112 13.11 -0.03 -2.26
C GLN A 112 11.88 0.80 -1.93
N LEU A 113 10.67 0.26 -2.14
CA LEU A 113 9.41 0.93 -1.80
C LEU A 113 9.32 1.24 -0.32
N PHE A 114 9.64 0.28 0.54
CA PHE A 114 9.59 0.48 1.98
C PHE A 114 10.61 1.50 2.45
N ALA A 115 11.85 1.43 1.95
CA ALA A 115 12.89 2.41 2.25
C ALA A 115 12.50 3.82 1.77
N HIS A 116 11.82 3.93 0.62
CA HIS A 116 11.33 5.20 0.10
C HIS A 116 10.18 5.76 0.95
N LEU A 117 9.20 4.91 1.31
CA LEU A 117 8.09 5.30 2.18
C LEU A 117 8.56 5.88 3.51
N GLN A 118 9.57 5.27 4.14
CA GLN A 118 10.11 5.77 5.41
C GLN A 118 10.74 7.18 5.32
N ARG A 119 11.07 7.63 4.12
CA ARG A 119 11.71 8.93 3.85
C ARG A 119 10.73 10.00 3.40
N LEU A 120 9.47 9.63 3.11
CA LEU A 120 8.44 10.57 2.68
C LEU A 120 8.01 11.47 3.84
N PRO A 121 7.66 12.74 3.58
CA PRO A 121 7.23 13.67 4.61
C PRO A 121 5.85 13.30 5.17
N VAL A 122 5.58 13.72 6.42
CA VAL A 122 4.30 13.44 7.11
C VAL A 122 3.07 13.89 6.31
N PRO A 123 3.05 15.05 5.64
CA PRO A 123 1.94 15.49 4.79
C PRO A 123 1.52 14.48 3.71
N PHE A 124 2.45 13.64 3.26
CA PHE A 124 2.13 12.57 2.32
C PHE A 124 1.21 11.52 2.96
N PHE A 125 1.47 11.14 4.21
CA PHE A 125 0.68 10.14 4.94
C PHE A 125 -0.69 10.67 5.35
N ASP A 126 -0.81 11.97 5.64
CA ASP A 126 -2.09 12.61 5.95
C ASP A 126 -3.06 12.61 4.76
N ARG A 127 -2.51 12.66 3.53
CA ARG A 127 -3.30 12.63 2.28
C ARG A 127 -3.52 11.21 1.74
N ASN A 128 -2.70 10.25 2.13
CA ASN A 128 -2.74 8.89 1.61
C ASN A 128 -3.08 7.88 2.71
N PRO A 129 -4.27 7.27 2.69
CA PRO A 129 -4.65 6.26 3.68
C PRO A 129 -3.65 5.11 3.73
N VAL A 130 -3.28 4.68 4.94
CA VAL A 130 -2.30 3.59 5.18
C VAL A 130 -2.66 2.32 4.42
N GLY A 131 -3.93 1.94 4.37
CA GLY A 131 -4.40 0.77 3.63
C GLY A 131 -4.03 0.80 2.14
N ARG A 132 -4.10 1.98 1.50
CA ARG A 132 -3.69 2.17 0.11
C ARG A 132 -2.17 1.96 -0.07
N LEU A 133 -1.36 2.44 0.86
CA LEU A 133 0.09 2.26 0.82
C LEU A 133 0.49 0.80 1.05
N VAL A 134 -0.20 0.10 1.94
CA VAL A 134 -0.02 -1.35 2.15
C VAL A 134 -0.31 -2.13 0.87
N THR A 135 -1.44 -1.85 0.18
CA THR A 135 -1.77 -2.53 -1.08
C THR A 135 -0.73 -2.28 -2.17
N ARG A 136 -0.10 -1.09 -2.22
CA ARG A 136 0.99 -0.80 -3.17
C ARG A 136 2.23 -1.68 -2.93
N VAL A 137 2.60 -1.91 -1.66
CA VAL A 137 3.78 -2.74 -1.30
C VAL A 137 3.48 -4.24 -1.40
N THR A 138 2.22 -4.63 -1.30
CA THR A 138 1.79 -6.05 -1.34
C THR A 138 1.21 -6.42 -2.70
N SER A 139 -0.07 -6.14 -2.93
CA SER A 139 -0.84 -6.61 -4.10
C SER A 139 -0.36 -6.02 -5.43
N ASP A 140 0.02 -4.73 -5.48
CA ASP A 140 0.53 -4.14 -6.72
C ASP A 140 1.87 -4.73 -7.12
N VAL A 141 2.75 -5.00 -6.13
CA VAL A 141 4.01 -5.69 -6.37
C VAL A 141 3.76 -7.12 -6.83
N GLU A 142 2.77 -7.85 -6.27
CA GLU A 142 2.43 -9.21 -6.71
C GLU A 142 1.90 -9.25 -8.15
N SER A 143 1.12 -8.24 -8.57
CA SER A 143 0.69 -8.12 -9.98
C SER A 143 1.87 -7.98 -10.95
N LEU A 144 2.99 -7.39 -10.50
CA LEU A 144 4.23 -7.36 -11.29
C LEU A 144 4.93 -8.73 -11.34
N ASN A 145 4.85 -9.52 -10.27
CA ASN A 145 5.36 -10.89 -10.28
C ASN A 145 4.65 -11.72 -11.37
N GLU A 146 3.32 -11.66 -11.42
CA GLU A 146 2.53 -12.33 -12.46
C GLU A 146 2.93 -11.89 -13.88
N LEU A 147 3.27 -10.61 -14.08
CA LEU A 147 3.77 -10.12 -15.36
C LEU A 147 5.10 -10.79 -15.75
N PHE A 148 6.05 -10.86 -14.83
CA PHE A 148 7.37 -11.41 -15.15
C PHE A 148 7.35 -12.94 -15.30
N THR A 149 6.52 -13.66 -14.54
CA THR A 149 6.42 -15.12 -14.59
C THR A 149 5.51 -15.59 -15.72
N SER A 150 4.21 -15.38 -15.60
CA SER A 150 3.17 -15.88 -16.53
C SER A 150 2.89 -14.93 -17.70
N GLY A 151 3.26 -13.64 -17.60
CA GLY A 151 3.00 -12.66 -18.64
C GLY A 151 4.06 -12.64 -19.74
N VAL A 152 5.25 -12.10 -19.42
CA VAL A 152 6.29 -11.86 -20.44
C VAL A 152 6.97 -13.15 -20.86
N VAL A 153 7.43 -13.97 -19.91
CA VAL A 153 8.21 -15.18 -20.25
C VAL A 153 7.31 -16.20 -20.95
N ALA A 154 6.14 -16.50 -20.40
CA ALA A 154 5.20 -17.41 -21.04
C ALA A 154 4.68 -16.87 -22.39
N GLY A 155 4.46 -15.55 -22.52
CA GLY A 155 4.07 -14.92 -23.79
C GLY A 155 5.15 -15.04 -24.87
N LEU A 156 6.45 -14.90 -24.51
CA LEU A 156 7.56 -15.15 -25.42
C LEU A 156 7.62 -16.63 -25.83
N GLY A 157 7.36 -17.55 -24.90
CA GLY A 157 7.29 -18.99 -25.16
C GLY A 157 6.21 -19.34 -26.16
N ASP A 158 5.01 -18.80 -25.96
CA ASP A 158 3.90 -19.01 -26.90
C ASP A 158 4.19 -18.46 -28.29
N LEU A 159 4.77 -17.26 -28.37
CA LEU A 159 5.15 -16.68 -29.65
C LEU A 159 6.21 -17.53 -30.38
N PHE A 160 7.23 -18.02 -29.64
CA PHE A 160 8.24 -18.91 -30.17
C PHE A 160 7.62 -20.24 -30.64
N THR A 161 6.77 -20.86 -29.83
CA THR A 161 6.08 -22.11 -30.15
C THR A 161 5.17 -21.95 -31.37
N LEU A 162 4.37 -20.87 -31.45
CA LEU A 162 3.52 -20.56 -32.60
C LEU A 162 4.36 -20.40 -33.87
N LEU A 163 5.47 -19.66 -33.80
CA LEU A 163 6.36 -19.48 -34.92
C LEU A 163 7.00 -20.79 -35.34
N ALA A 164 7.52 -21.58 -34.41
CA ALA A 164 8.15 -22.88 -34.69
C ALA A 164 7.17 -23.89 -35.29
N ILE A 165 5.95 -23.98 -34.77
CA ILE A 165 4.88 -24.82 -35.35
C ILE A 165 4.53 -24.33 -36.76
N THR A 166 4.37 -23.02 -36.97
CA THR A 166 4.06 -22.44 -38.28
C THR A 166 5.12 -22.79 -39.32
N VAL A 167 6.40 -22.53 -38.96
CA VAL A 167 7.54 -22.84 -39.85
C VAL A 167 7.56 -24.35 -40.17
N LEU A 168 7.43 -25.20 -39.16
CA LEU A 168 7.40 -26.65 -39.34
C LEU A 168 6.24 -27.12 -40.25
N MET A 169 5.03 -26.63 -40.02
CA MET A 169 3.87 -26.97 -40.83
C MET A 169 4.08 -26.57 -42.30
N VAL A 170 4.57 -25.35 -42.55
CA VAL A 170 4.82 -24.88 -43.92
C VAL A 170 5.93 -25.67 -44.59
N MET A 171 7.01 -26.01 -43.85
CA MET A 171 8.14 -26.83 -44.40
C MET A 171 7.74 -28.26 -44.71
N VAL A 172 6.84 -28.85 -43.93
CA VAL A 172 6.37 -30.22 -44.13
C VAL A 172 5.37 -30.30 -45.32
N ASP A 173 4.37 -29.44 -45.33
CA ASP A 173 3.43 -29.29 -46.44
C ASP A 173 2.63 -27.97 -46.34
N TRP A 174 2.94 -27.02 -47.20
CA TRP A 174 2.33 -25.69 -47.17
C TRP A 174 0.82 -25.70 -47.51
N ARG A 175 0.34 -26.66 -48.29
CA ARG A 175 -1.09 -26.79 -48.67
C ARG A 175 -1.92 -27.24 -47.45
N MET A 176 -1.40 -28.19 -46.70
CA MET A 176 -2.01 -28.65 -45.44
C MET A 176 -1.96 -27.53 -44.38
N ALA A 177 -0.89 -26.73 -44.35
CA ALA A 177 -0.81 -25.58 -43.44
C ALA A 177 -1.90 -24.54 -43.74
N ILE A 178 -2.21 -24.24 -45.02
CA ILE A 178 -3.32 -23.37 -45.41
C ILE A 178 -4.67 -23.93 -44.92
N ALA A 179 -4.92 -25.23 -45.09
CA ALA A 179 -6.14 -25.87 -44.61
C ALA A 179 -6.28 -25.74 -43.07
N ALA A 180 -5.19 -25.91 -42.34
CA ALA A 180 -5.18 -25.70 -40.87
C ALA A 180 -5.48 -24.23 -40.49
N TYR A 181 -4.91 -23.26 -41.22
CA TYR A 181 -5.05 -21.84 -40.88
C TYR A 181 -6.38 -21.22 -41.35
N LEU A 182 -7.16 -21.88 -42.16
CA LEU A 182 -8.44 -21.40 -42.66
C LEU A 182 -9.43 -21.03 -41.52
N VAL A 183 -9.33 -21.73 -40.40
CA VAL A 183 -10.20 -21.53 -39.22
C VAL A 183 -9.70 -20.44 -38.29
N VAL A 184 -8.42 -20.04 -38.38
CA VAL A 184 -7.80 -19.03 -37.48
C VAL A 184 -8.56 -17.69 -37.47
N PRO A 185 -9.01 -17.12 -38.59
CA PRO A 185 -9.83 -15.91 -38.58
C PRO A 185 -11.13 -16.07 -37.76
N GLY A 186 -11.76 -17.23 -37.82
CA GLY A 186 -12.95 -17.55 -37.01
C GLY A 186 -12.64 -17.61 -35.52
N ILE A 187 -11.54 -18.24 -35.13
CA ILE A 187 -11.06 -18.29 -33.75
C ILE A 187 -10.76 -16.86 -33.22
N LEU A 188 -10.04 -16.06 -34.00
CA LEU A 188 -9.71 -14.68 -33.62
C LEU A 188 -10.96 -13.79 -33.48
N TYR A 189 -11.93 -13.93 -34.39
CA TYR A 189 -13.21 -13.23 -34.33
C TYR A 189 -14.00 -13.61 -33.06
N THR A 190 -14.13 -14.91 -32.79
CA THR A 190 -14.86 -15.44 -31.63
C THR A 190 -14.15 -14.99 -30.31
N SER A 191 -12.82 -15.04 -30.26
CA SER A 191 -12.05 -14.58 -29.10
C SER A 191 -12.19 -13.07 -28.88
N ARG A 192 -12.25 -12.25 -29.97
CA ARG A 192 -12.51 -10.82 -29.88
C ARG A 192 -13.93 -10.53 -29.36
N TRP A 193 -14.93 -11.22 -29.89
CA TRP A 193 -16.33 -11.10 -29.44
C TRP A 193 -16.45 -11.45 -27.95
N PHE A 194 -15.89 -12.58 -27.54
CA PHE A 194 -15.85 -13.03 -26.16
C PHE A 194 -15.21 -11.98 -25.24
N ARG A 195 -14.03 -11.47 -25.58
CA ARG A 195 -13.30 -10.46 -24.80
C ARG A 195 -14.13 -9.20 -24.57
N LEU A 196 -14.79 -8.70 -25.60
CA LEU A 196 -15.63 -7.51 -25.48
C LEU A 196 -16.84 -7.76 -24.57
N ARG A 197 -17.48 -8.93 -24.70
CA ARG A 197 -18.66 -9.28 -23.91
C ARG A 197 -18.32 -9.54 -22.45
N VAL A 198 -17.33 -10.37 -22.19
CA VAL A 198 -16.86 -10.70 -20.84
C VAL A 198 -16.42 -9.44 -20.09
N ARG A 199 -15.72 -8.52 -20.74
CA ARG A 199 -15.31 -7.25 -20.12
C ARG A 199 -16.50 -6.43 -19.59
N THR A 200 -17.61 -6.42 -20.31
CA THR A 200 -18.82 -5.72 -19.87
C THR A 200 -19.44 -6.39 -18.65
N GLU A 201 -19.58 -7.73 -18.67
CA GLU A 201 -20.14 -8.48 -17.54
C GLU A 201 -19.24 -8.37 -16.29
N TYR A 202 -17.93 -8.45 -16.44
CA TYR A 202 -17.00 -8.27 -15.29
C TYR A 202 -17.03 -6.86 -14.69
N ARG A 203 -17.31 -5.82 -15.48
CA ARG A 203 -17.52 -4.46 -14.92
C ARG A 203 -18.78 -4.43 -14.05
N GLU A 204 -19.87 -5.04 -14.52
CA GLU A 204 -21.10 -5.11 -13.73
C GLU A 204 -20.89 -5.94 -12.45
N ILE A 205 -20.24 -7.09 -12.53
CA ILE A 205 -19.89 -7.92 -11.35
C ILE A 205 -19.07 -7.11 -10.34
N ARG A 206 -18.05 -6.37 -10.76
CA ARG A 206 -17.25 -5.52 -9.89
C ARG A 206 -18.08 -4.40 -9.23
N ALA A 207 -18.97 -3.77 -9.98
CA ALA A 207 -19.86 -2.76 -9.41
C ALA A 207 -20.81 -3.35 -8.35
N ARG A 208 -21.30 -4.59 -8.54
CA ARG A 208 -22.17 -5.27 -7.59
C ARG A 208 -21.41 -5.70 -6.33
N ILE A 209 -20.22 -6.30 -6.46
CA ILE A 209 -19.41 -6.70 -5.30
C ILE A 209 -18.94 -5.48 -4.50
N ALA A 210 -18.64 -4.35 -5.15
CA ALA A 210 -18.31 -3.11 -4.45
C ALA A 210 -19.47 -2.62 -3.57
N ARG A 211 -20.72 -2.72 -4.04
CA ARG A 211 -21.91 -2.38 -3.23
C ARG A 211 -22.10 -3.33 -2.05
N ILE A 212 -21.88 -4.63 -2.26
CA ILE A 212 -21.91 -5.63 -1.18
C ILE A 212 -20.85 -5.31 -0.13
N ASN A 213 -19.62 -5.04 -0.54
CA ASN A 213 -18.53 -4.72 0.39
C ASN A 213 -18.81 -3.45 1.20
N ALA A 214 -19.31 -2.38 0.55
CA ALA A 214 -19.69 -1.15 1.22
C ALA A 214 -20.81 -1.39 2.27
N PHE A 215 -21.82 -2.18 1.88
CA PHE A 215 -22.92 -2.55 2.79
C PHE A 215 -22.42 -3.36 3.99
N LEU A 216 -21.59 -4.38 3.74
CA LEU A 216 -21.04 -5.23 4.81
C LEU A 216 -20.14 -4.42 5.75
N GLN A 217 -19.27 -3.57 5.22
CA GLN A 217 -18.39 -2.72 6.02
C GLN A 217 -19.20 -1.81 6.96
N GLU A 218 -20.26 -1.17 6.43
CA GLU A 218 -21.12 -0.29 7.22
C GLU A 218 -21.89 -1.08 8.31
N ARG A 219 -22.50 -2.21 7.94
CA ARG A 219 -23.34 -2.98 8.87
C ARG A 219 -22.52 -3.73 9.93
N ILE A 220 -21.38 -4.30 9.57
CA ILE A 220 -20.49 -4.96 10.54
C ILE A 220 -19.91 -3.94 11.52
N ALA A 221 -19.46 -2.78 11.04
CA ALA A 221 -19.01 -1.70 11.93
C ALA A 221 -20.13 -1.18 12.84
N GLY A 222 -21.35 -1.12 12.32
CA GLY A 222 -22.55 -0.69 13.06
C GLY A 222 -23.33 -1.82 13.73
N MET A 223 -22.78 -3.03 13.91
CA MET A 223 -23.54 -4.20 14.37
C MET A 223 -24.27 -3.99 15.69
N ARG A 224 -23.65 -3.28 16.65
CA ARG A 224 -24.29 -2.94 17.92
C ARG A 224 -25.58 -2.14 17.73
N VAL A 225 -25.62 -1.25 16.73
CA VAL A 225 -26.82 -0.45 16.41
C VAL A 225 -27.88 -1.34 15.77
N VAL A 226 -27.50 -2.22 14.82
CA VAL A 226 -28.42 -3.18 14.20
C VAL A 226 -29.11 -4.05 15.25
N GLN A 227 -28.32 -4.62 16.17
CA GLN A 227 -28.86 -5.45 17.27
C GLN A 227 -29.69 -4.66 18.29
N LEU A 228 -29.25 -3.45 18.67
CA LEU A 228 -29.96 -2.59 19.62
C LEU A 228 -31.37 -2.26 19.12
N PHE A 229 -31.53 -2.07 17.81
CA PHE A 229 -32.80 -1.73 17.18
C PHE A 229 -33.52 -2.94 16.56
N SER A 230 -33.04 -4.18 16.81
CA SER A 230 -33.61 -5.45 16.32
C SER A 230 -33.92 -5.44 14.80
N ARG A 231 -32.97 -4.94 14.02
CA ARG A 231 -33.13 -4.79 12.56
C ARG A 231 -32.47 -5.89 11.74
N GLU A 232 -32.11 -7.01 12.35
CA GLU A 232 -31.38 -8.12 11.70
C GLU A 232 -32.14 -8.67 10.49
N SER A 233 -33.47 -8.82 10.59
CA SER A 233 -34.31 -9.32 9.49
C SER A 233 -34.34 -8.37 8.30
N ASP A 234 -34.44 -7.05 8.56
CA ASP A 234 -34.48 -6.03 7.51
C ASP A 234 -33.13 -5.95 6.78
N GLU A 235 -32.04 -5.99 7.53
CA GLU A 235 -30.68 -5.93 6.96
C GLU A 235 -30.35 -7.23 6.21
N ALA A 236 -30.81 -8.40 6.69
CA ALA A 236 -30.71 -9.67 5.97
C ALA A 236 -31.47 -9.64 4.63
N ALA A 237 -32.67 -9.08 4.61
CA ALA A 237 -33.47 -8.93 3.39
C ALA A 237 -32.79 -7.98 2.38
N ARG A 238 -32.21 -6.89 2.84
CA ARG A 238 -31.43 -5.95 2.00
C ARG A 238 -30.18 -6.62 1.42
N PHE A 239 -29.43 -7.34 2.25
CA PHE A 239 -28.28 -8.10 1.80
C PHE A 239 -28.66 -9.14 0.74
N ALA A 240 -29.74 -9.92 0.97
CA ALA A 240 -30.23 -10.91 0.01
C ALA A 240 -30.61 -10.28 -1.35
N ALA A 241 -31.12 -9.04 -1.38
CA ALA A 241 -31.41 -8.33 -2.61
C ALA A 241 -30.12 -7.93 -3.36
N LEU A 242 -29.09 -7.46 -2.65
CA LEU A 242 -27.79 -7.14 -3.25
C LEU A 242 -27.09 -8.38 -3.77
N ASP A 243 -27.11 -9.47 -3.01
CA ASP A 243 -26.50 -10.75 -3.37
C ASP A 243 -27.17 -11.38 -4.59
N ARG A 244 -28.52 -11.32 -4.64
CA ARG A 244 -29.27 -11.78 -5.83
C ARG A 244 -28.89 -11.00 -7.10
N ALA A 245 -28.75 -9.67 -6.99
CA ALA A 245 -28.33 -8.85 -8.10
C ALA A 245 -26.88 -9.17 -8.55
N HIS A 246 -26.01 -9.55 -7.62
CA HIS A 246 -24.66 -10.03 -7.90
C HIS A 246 -24.68 -11.40 -8.56
N LEU A 247 -25.48 -12.35 -8.06
CA LEU A 247 -25.71 -13.65 -8.66
C LEU A 247 -26.18 -13.53 -10.12
N ASP A 248 -27.17 -12.68 -10.39
CA ASP A 248 -27.68 -12.46 -11.75
C ASP A 248 -26.60 -11.94 -12.71
N ALA A 249 -25.71 -11.07 -12.23
CA ALA A 249 -24.57 -10.61 -13.02
C ALA A 249 -23.57 -11.74 -13.30
N HIS A 250 -23.30 -12.61 -12.32
CA HIS A 250 -22.46 -13.78 -12.51
C HIS A 250 -23.07 -14.79 -13.49
N LEU A 251 -24.36 -15.07 -13.40
CA LEU A 251 -25.06 -16.00 -14.33
C LEU A 251 -24.98 -15.52 -15.78
N ARG A 252 -25.07 -14.20 -16.03
CA ARG A 252 -24.83 -13.65 -17.37
C ARG A 252 -23.40 -13.90 -17.86
N SER A 253 -22.41 -13.71 -16.98
CA SER A 253 -21.02 -14.03 -17.31
C SER A 253 -20.83 -15.52 -17.62
N VAL A 254 -21.41 -16.42 -16.80
CA VAL A 254 -21.38 -17.88 -17.04
C VAL A 254 -21.98 -18.22 -18.40
N THR A 255 -23.07 -17.57 -18.82
CA THR A 255 -23.69 -17.79 -20.14
C THR A 255 -22.71 -17.44 -21.27
N VAL A 256 -21.94 -16.38 -21.15
CA VAL A 256 -20.91 -15.99 -22.14
C VAL A 256 -19.82 -17.06 -22.24
N TYR A 257 -19.34 -17.57 -21.10
CA TYR A 257 -18.38 -18.68 -21.08
C TYR A 257 -18.95 -19.98 -21.64
N ALA A 258 -20.19 -20.33 -21.28
CA ALA A 258 -20.86 -21.51 -21.74
C ALA A 258 -21.07 -21.53 -23.26
N LEU A 259 -21.11 -20.37 -23.92
CA LEU A 259 -21.14 -20.25 -25.37
C LEU A 259 -19.73 -20.27 -25.99
N TYR A 260 -18.77 -19.65 -25.37
CA TYR A 260 -17.43 -19.49 -25.93
C TYR A 260 -16.70 -20.82 -26.13
N PHE A 261 -16.59 -21.63 -25.08
CA PHE A 261 -15.81 -22.86 -25.15
C PHE A 261 -16.35 -23.87 -26.18
N PRO A 262 -17.67 -24.16 -26.28
CA PRO A 262 -18.19 -25.03 -27.34
C PRO A 262 -18.00 -24.48 -28.76
N ILE A 263 -18.09 -23.14 -28.95
CA ILE A 263 -17.83 -22.55 -30.26
C ILE A 263 -16.37 -22.77 -30.68
N ILE A 264 -15.41 -22.56 -29.77
CA ILE A 264 -13.99 -22.81 -30.03
C ILE A 264 -13.75 -24.31 -30.32
N GLU A 265 -14.40 -25.21 -29.57
CA GLU A 265 -14.31 -26.66 -29.80
C GLU A 265 -14.84 -27.07 -31.17
N ILE A 266 -15.98 -26.50 -31.58
CA ILE A 266 -16.55 -26.71 -32.92
C ILE A 266 -15.59 -26.19 -33.99
N LEU A 267 -15.04 -24.97 -33.84
CA LEU A 267 -14.09 -24.41 -34.80
C LEU A 267 -12.84 -25.28 -34.91
N THR A 268 -12.32 -25.75 -33.78
CA THR A 268 -11.15 -26.64 -33.74
C THR A 268 -11.47 -27.97 -34.43
N SER A 269 -12.66 -28.54 -34.18
CA SER A 269 -13.11 -29.77 -34.82
C SER A 269 -13.32 -29.62 -36.34
N VAL A 270 -13.86 -28.47 -36.78
CA VAL A 270 -13.96 -28.12 -38.21
C VAL A 270 -12.57 -28.00 -38.85
N ALA A 271 -11.61 -27.41 -38.15
CA ALA A 271 -10.21 -27.34 -38.62
C ALA A 271 -9.62 -28.74 -38.83
N LEU A 272 -9.81 -29.62 -37.85
CA LEU A 272 -9.32 -31.01 -37.96
C LEU A 272 -10.05 -31.79 -39.08
N ALA A 273 -11.35 -31.63 -39.21
CA ALA A 273 -12.12 -32.22 -40.31
C ALA A 273 -11.65 -31.69 -41.68
N SER A 274 -11.39 -30.37 -41.82
CA SER A 274 -10.88 -29.77 -43.05
C SER A 274 -9.50 -30.32 -43.44
N LEU A 275 -8.61 -30.56 -42.45
CA LEU A 275 -7.33 -31.20 -42.66
C LEU A 275 -7.48 -32.62 -43.23
N ILE A 276 -8.40 -33.41 -42.67
CA ILE A 276 -8.66 -34.79 -43.12
C ILE A 276 -9.22 -34.78 -44.54
N VAL A 277 -10.21 -33.93 -44.81
CA VAL A 277 -10.84 -33.82 -46.16
C VAL A 277 -9.79 -33.34 -47.19
N ALA A 278 -8.95 -32.37 -46.87
CA ALA A 278 -7.90 -31.89 -47.76
C ALA A 278 -6.77 -32.91 -47.98
N ALA A 279 -6.52 -33.79 -47.01
CA ALA A 279 -5.52 -34.84 -47.08
C ALA A 279 -5.97 -36.06 -47.88
N ALA A 280 -7.27 -36.47 -47.82
CA ALA A 280 -7.78 -37.73 -48.37
C ALA A 280 -7.40 -37.97 -49.84
N PRO A 281 -7.68 -37.06 -50.79
CA PRO A 281 -7.36 -37.30 -52.20
C PRO A 281 -5.87 -37.33 -52.47
N ARG A 282 -5.07 -36.70 -51.63
CA ARG A 282 -3.60 -36.64 -51.74
C ARG A 282 -2.93 -37.89 -51.17
N VAL A 283 -3.54 -38.49 -50.16
CA VAL A 283 -3.10 -39.78 -49.62
C VAL A 283 -3.42 -40.89 -50.62
N GLU A 284 -4.61 -40.89 -51.22
CA GLU A 284 -4.98 -41.83 -52.27
C GLU A 284 -4.05 -41.72 -53.49
N ALA A 285 -3.68 -40.50 -53.88
CA ALA A 285 -2.74 -40.26 -54.97
C ALA A 285 -1.26 -40.55 -54.60
N GLY A 286 -0.96 -40.97 -53.36
CA GLY A 286 0.40 -41.25 -52.89
C GLY A 286 1.32 -39.99 -52.72
N THR A 287 0.74 -38.80 -52.83
CA THR A 287 1.50 -37.53 -52.72
C THR A 287 1.59 -37.02 -51.27
N LEU A 288 0.87 -37.63 -50.34
CA LEU A 288 0.91 -37.33 -48.91
C LEU A 288 0.85 -38.65 -48.11
N THR A 289 1.59 -38.71 -47.02
CA THR A 289 1.59 -39.89 -46.13
C THR A 289 0.60 -39.77 -44.97
N VAL A 290 0.06 -40.90 -44.50
CA VAL A 290 -0.85 -40.95 -43.35
C VAL A 290 -0.20 -40.38 -42.07
N GLY A 291 1.08 -40.67 -41.87
CA GLY A 291 1.84 -40.12 -40.74
C GLY A 291 1.99 -38.59 -40.81
N THR A 292 2.06 -38.02 -42.02
CA THR A 292 2.05 -36.56 -42.18
C THR A 292 0.72 -35.98 -41.72
N VAL A 293 -0.42 -36.58 -42.05
CA VAL A 293 -1.74 -36.14 -41.59
C VAL A 293 -1.85 -36.23 -40.07
N ALA A 294 -1.38 -37.33 -39.48
CA ALA A 294 -1.36 -37.50 -38.02
C ALA A 294 -0.49 -36.42 -37.32
N ALA A 295 0.66 -36.07 -37.90
CA ALA A 295 1.52 -34.99 -37.38
C ALA A 295 0.80 -33.62 -37.49
N PHE A 296 0.14 -33.32 -38.59
CA PHE A 296 -0.61 -32.07 -38.77
C PHE A 296 -1.75 -31.92 -37.79
N ILE A 297 -2.48 -32.99 -37.49
CA ILE A 297 -3.54 -32.98 -36.47
C ILE A 297 -2.97 -32.61 -35.08
N GLN A 298 -1.83 -33.19 -34.70
CA GLN A 298 -1.17 -32.88 -33.44
C GLN A 298 -0.64 -31.45 -33.41
N LEU A 299 0.00 -30.98 -34.48
CA LEU A 299 0.55 -29.62 -34.59
C LEU A 299 -0.58 -28.59 -34.59
N ALA A 300 -1.70 -28.82 -35.28
CA ALA A 300 -2.84 -27.91 -35.30
C ALA A 300 -3.45 -27.74 -33.91
N ARG A 301 -3.65 -28.83 -33.15
CA ARG A 301 -4.13 -28.74 -31.75
C ARG A 301 -3.22 -27.87 -30.87
N ARG A 302 -1.91 -28.06 -30.98
CA ARG A 302 -0.91 -27.27 -30.23
C ARG A 302 -0.85 -25.80 -30.67
N PHE A 303 -1.12 -25.54 -31.95
CA PHE A 303 -1.16 -24.18 -32.50
C PHE A 303 -2.34 -23.36 -31.97
N TYR A 304 -3.53 -23.99 -31.79
CA TYR A 304 -4.73 -23.26 -31.36
C TYR A 304 -4.75 -22.94 -29.90
N GLN A 305 -4.04 -23.67 -29.03
CA GLN A 305 -4.04 -23.48 -27.58
C GLN A 305 -3.53 -22.09 -27.15
N PRO A 306 -2.34 -21.59 -27.57
CA PRO A 306 -1.88 -20.27 -27.19
C PRO A 306 -2.78 -19.13 -27.68
N LEU A 307 -3.51 -19.32 -28.79
CA LEU A 307 -4.46 -18.33 -29.30
C LEU A 307 -5.67 -18.14 -28.39
N GLN A 308 -6.07 -19.21 -27.68
CA GLN A 308 -7.15 -19.15 -26.69
C GLN A 308 -6.73 -18.39 -25.44
N ASP A 309 -5.48 -18.57 -24.98
CA ASP A 309 -4.93 -17.99 -23.75
C ASP A 309 -4.49 -16.54 -23.91
N LEU A 310 -4.41 -16.02 -25.15
CA LEU A 310 -3.90 -14.66 -25.44
C LEU A 310 -4.69 -13.56 -24.72
N SER A 311 -5.98 -13.77 -24.47
CA SER A 311 -6.83 -12.79 -23.79
C SER A 311 -6.45 -12.62 -22.31
N ASP A 312 -6.12 -13.71 -21.63
CA ASP A 312 -5.79 -13.68 -20.20
C ASP A 312 -4.41 -13.05 -20.01
N LYS A 313 -3.45 -13.34 -20.89
CA LYS A 313 -2.14 -12.69 -20.89
C LYS A 313 -2.21 -11.19 -21.12
N TYR A 314 -3.13 -10.74 -22.00
CA TYR A 314 -3.37 -9.32 -22.21
C TYR A 314 -3.94 -8.64 -20.95
N ASN A 315 -4.86 -9.29 -20.24
CA ASN A 315 -5.41 -8.78 -18.98
C ASN A 315 -4.34 -8.67 -17.89
N THR A 316 -3.50 -9.70 -17.74
CA THR A 316 -2.34 -9.69 -16.83
C THR A 316 -1.40 -8.51 -17.14
N LEU A 317 -1.10 -8.28 -18.43
CA LEU A 317 -0.28 -7.14 -18.86
C LEU A 317 -0.93 -5.80 -18.48
N GLN A 318 -2.23 -5.61 -18.73
CA GLN A 318 -2.93 -4.38 -18.36
C GLN A 318 -2.92 -4.13 -16.86
N GLN A 319 -3.20 -5.16 -16.06
CA GLN A 319 -3.18 -5.06 -14.59
C GLN A 319 -1.78 -4.69 -14.08
N ALA A 320 -0.75 -5.34 -14.60
CA ALA A 320 0.62 -5.07 -14.22
C ALA A 320 1.08 -3.66 -14.63
N MET A 321 0.64 -3.15 -15.81
CA MET A 321 0.94 -1.77 -16.23
C MET A 321 0.30 -0.75 -15.30
N ALA A 322 -0.96 -0.94 -14.90
CA ALA A 322 -1.63 -0.08 -13.93
C ALA A 322 -0.95 -0.12 -12.55
N SER A 323 -0.57 -1.31 -12.06
CA SER A 323 0.19 -1.46 -10.81
C SER A 323 1.57 -0.82 -10.89
N SER A 324 2.26 -0.94 -12.05
CA SER A 324 3.54 -0.27 -12.31
C SER A 324 3.44 1.24 -12.22
N GLU A 325 2.41 1.82 -12.81
CA GLU A 325 2.16 3.27 -12.78
C GLU A 325 2.00 3.76 -11.34
N ARG A 326 1.16 3.08 -10.54
CA ARG A 326 0.97 3.41 -9.12
C ARG A 326 2.26 3.29 -8.29
N ILE A 327 3.03 2.22 -8.51
CA ILE A 327 4.31 1.99 -7.83
C ILE A 327 5.33 3.07 -8.20
N PHE A 328 5.48 3.38 -9.49
CA PHE A 328 6.46 4.37 -9.92
C PHE A 328 6.05 5.79 -9.57
N THR A 329 4.76 6.12 -9.59
CA THR A 329 4.26 7.40 -9.06
C THR A 329 4.63 7.56 -7.59
N LEU A 330 4.53 6.49 -6.78
CA LEU A 330 4.97 6.50 -5.39
C LEU A 330 6.49 6.71 -5.27
N LEU A 331 7.29 5.99 -6.05
CA LEU A 331 8.76 6.12 -6.04
C LEU A 331 9.26 7.48 -6.58
N ASP A 332 8.47 8.15 -7.40
CA ASP A 332 8.77 9.47 -7.96
C ASP A 332 8.31 10.62 -7.04
N THR A 333 7.58 10.31 -5.96
CA THR A 333 7.21 11.30 -4.96
C THR A 333 8.48 11.86 -4.31
N PRO A 334 8.70 13.18 -4.33
CA PRO A 334 9.92 13.76 -3.79
C PRO A 334 10.06 13.47 -2.29
N VAL A 335 11.24 13.04 -1.90
CA VAL A 335 11.62 12.90 -0.49
C VAL A 335 11.99 14.28 0.02
N ALA A 336 11.60 14.61 1.25
CA ALA A 336 12.00 15.89 1.86
C ALA A 336 13.54 15.98 1.89
N ASP A 337 14.08 17.01 1.26
CA ASP A 337 15.51 17.30 1.30
C ASP A 337 15.91 17.58 2.75
N GLY A 338 16.59 16.68 3.38
CA GLY A 338 17.01 16.79 4.80
C GLY A 338 17.52 15.50 5.42
N THR A 339 17.38 14.35 4.71
CA THR A 339 18.05 13.12 5.13
C THR A 339 19.52 13.13 4.64
N ALA A 340 20.31 14.09 5.15
CA ALA A 340 21.75 13.95 5.09
C ALA A 340 22.12 12.67 5.84
N THR A 341 22.92 11.85 5.20
CA THR A 341 23.54 10.64 5.75
C THR A 341 23.96 10.92 7.19
N VAL A 342 23.50 10.07 8.13
CA VAL A 342 23.88 10.14 9.54
C VAL A 342 25.40 10.09 9.62
N THR A 343 26.03 11.24 9.59
CA THR A 343 27.45 11.40 9.86
C THR A 343 27.59 11.81 11.31
N ALA A 344 28.16 10.91 12.08
CA ALA A 344 28.65 11.06 13.44
C ALA A 344 27.67 11.66 14.48
N VAL A 345 27.39 10.86 15.48
CA VAL A 345 26.71 11.25 16.73
C VAL A 345 27.42 12.47 17.31
N ALA A 346 26.84 13.66 17.08
CA ALA A 346 27.26 14.84 17.83
C ALA A 346 26.95 14.60 19.31
N PRO A 347 27.84 15.07 20.25
CA PRO A 347 27.65 14.82 21.66
C PRO A 347 26.30 15.35 22.15
N ARG A 348 25.65 14.58 23.04
CA ARG A 348 24.46 15.01 23.77
C ARG A 348 24.77 16.38 24.39
N HIS A 349 24.04 17.42 24.01
CA HIS A 349 24.01 18.62 24.82
C HIS A 349 23.38 18.20 26.16
N ALA A 350 24.11 18.42 27.23
CA ALA A 350 23.56 18.27 28.58
C ALA A 350 22.41 19.27 28.72
N ALA A 351 21.17 18.78 28.56
CA ALA A 351 19.97 19.61 28.51
C ALA A 351 19.51 19.98 29.95
N THR A 352 20.41 20.53 30.74
CA THR A 352 20.08 21.11 32.05
C THR A 352 19.51 22.51 31.97
N GLN A 353 19.48 23.13 30.81
CA GLN A 353 18.87 24.44 30.56
C GLN A 353 17.90 24.32 29.38
N GLY A 354 16.64 24.74 29.57
CA GLY A 354 15.64 24.78 28.48
C GLY A 354 16.09 25.65 27.30
N VAL A 355 15.39 25.62 26.21
CA VAL A 355 15.66 26.36 24.96
C VAL A 355 14.65 27.49 24.76
N THR A 356 15.05 28.55 24.05
CA THR A 356 14.13 29.62 23.62
C THR A 356 13.41 29.21 22.35
N VAL A 357 12.09 29.35 22.35
CA VAL A 357 11.26 29.15 21.15
C VAL A 357 10.61 30.48 20.78
N GLU A 358 10.77 30.91 19.53
CA GLU A 358 10.22 32.17 19.05
C GLU A 358 9.45 31.96 17.74
N PHE A 359 8.22 32.46 17.69
CA PHE A 359 7.38 32.56 16.49
C PHE A 359 7.32 34.01 16.06
N GLU A 360 7.66 34.30 14.80
CA GLU A 360 7.63 35.65 14.23
C GLU A 360 6.70 35.67 13.03
N GLU A 361 5.55 36.34 13.18
CA GLU A 361 4.55 36.58 12.13
C GLU A 361 4.22 35.32 11.30
N VAL A 362 3.99 34.17 11.98
CA VAL A 362 3.81 32.88 11.35
C VAL A 362 2.41 32.78 10.75
N TRP A 363 2.35 32.52 9.42
CA TRP A 363 1.15 32.23 8.66
C TRP A 363 1.22 30.83 8.09
N PHE A 364 0.16 30.06 8.27
CA PHE A 364 0.13 28.68 7.80
C PHE A 364 -1.26 28.25 7.34
N ARG A 365 -1.28 27.47 6.22
CA ARG A 365 -2.45 26.73 5.74
C ARG A 365 -2.04 25.33 5.28
N TYR A 366 -2.92 24.35 5.42
CA TYR A 366 -2.73 23.02 4.86
C TYR A 366 -3.09 23.05 3.36
N GLY A 367 -2.33 22.40 2.50
CA GLY A 367 -2.73 22.17 1.11
C GLY A 367 -1.73 22.52 0.00
N ASP A 368 -0.67 23.30 0.23
CA ASP A 368 0.18 23.87 -0.83
C ASP A 368 1.59 23.32 -1.00
N GLU A 369 1.90 22.15 -0.45
CA GLU A 369 3.20 21.51 -0.71
C GLU A 369 3.20 20.70 -2.00
N GLY A 370 3.42 21.38 -3.13
CA GLY A 370 3.55 20.76 -4.44
C GLY A 370 3.14 21.70 -5.55
N GLY A 371 3.96 22.71 -5.84
CA GLY A 371 3.74 23.76 -6.81
C GLY A 371 3.32 23.35 -8.21
N ARG A 372 2.08 22.89 -8.37
CA ARG A 372 1.33 22.78 -9.63
C ARG A 372 -0.18 22.81 -9.37
N GLY A 373 -0.65 23.90 -8.83
CA GLY A 373 -2.07 24.24 -8.75
C GLY A 373 -2.20 25.73 -8.96
N LYS A 374 -2.25 26.16 -10.21
CA LYS A 374 -2.75 27.48 -10.58
C LYS A 374 -4.22 27.53 -10.21
N ASP A 375 -4.53 28.07 -9.05
CA ASP A 375 -5.77 28.76 -8.76
C ASP A 375 -5.52 29.69 -7.56
N GLU A 376 -4.81 30.79 -7.82
CA GLU A 376 -4.72 31.93 -6.90
C GLU A 376 -6.05 32.71 -6.81
N SER A 377 -7.11 32.25 -7.49
CA SER A 377 -8.39 32.94 -7.64
C SER A 377 -9.60 32.18 -7.08
N GLY A 378 -9.40 31.18 -6.19
CA GLY A 378 -10.49 30.58 -5.43
C GLY A 378 -10.86 31.44 -4.21
N PRO A 379 -12.13 31.47 -3.77
CA PRO A 379 -12.57 32.32 -2.68
C PRO A 379 -11.86 31.94 -1.38
N GLU A 380 -11.13 32.91 -0.79
CA GLU A 380 -10.50 32.91 0.53
C GLU A 380 -9.82 31.59 0.97
N ALA A 381 -8.54 31.48 0.64
CA ALA A 381 -7.67 30.47 1.24
C ALA A 381 -7.77 30.55 2.77
N VAL A 382 -8.38 29.53 3.40
CA VAL A 382 -8.61 29.52 4.85
C VAL A 382 -7.27 29.30 5.55
N TRP A 383 -6.68 30.40 6.02
CA TRP A 383 -5.49 30.35 6.86
C TRP A 383 -5.82 29.69 8.20
N VAL A 384 -5.03 28.70 8.61
CA VAL A 384 -5.14 28.04 9.91
C VAL A 384 -4.40 28.84 10.99
N LEU A 385 -3.26 29.43 10.67
CA LEU A 385 -2.55 30.41 11.52
C LEU A 385 -2.41 31.73 10.75
N ARG A 386 -2.59 32.87 11.47
CA ARG A 386 -2.63 34.21 10.91
C ARG A 386 -1.76 35.15 11.73
N GLY A 387 -0.48 35.34 11.32
CA GLY A 387 0.45 36.25 11.98
C GLY A 387 0.71 35.92 13.43
N VAL A 388 0.86 34.64 13.76
CA VAL A 388 1.09 34.19 15.13
C VAL A 388 2.51 34.54 15.55
N SER A 389 2.63 35.30 16.65
CA SER A 389 3.91 35.73 17.24
C SER A 389 3.92 35.56 18.75
N PHE A 390 4.94 34.85 19.27
CA PHE A 390 5.17 34.66 20.70
C PHE A 390 6.59 34.19 20.97
N ILE A 391 7.07 34.37 22.22
CA ILE A 391 8.36 33.89 22.71
C ILE A 391 8.13 33.08 23.98
N VAL A 392 8.78 31.91 24.07
CA VAL A 392 8.88 31.08 25.29
C VAL A 392 10.33 31.00 25.71
N ARG A 393 10.63 31.44 26.92
CA ARG A 393 12.02 31.45 27.44
C ARG A 393 12.40 30.10 28.04
N PRO A 394 13.70 29.85 28.26
CA PRO A 394 14.18 28.62 28.88
C PRO A 394 13.48 28.34 30.21
N GLY A 395 12.94 27.11 30.37
CA GLY A 395 12.24 26.68 31.57
C GLY A 395 10.82 27.20 31.77
N GLU A 396 10.29 28.04 30.86
CA GLU A 396 8.92 28.51 30.90
C GLU A 396 7.97 27.45 30.31
N THR A 397 6.73 27.46 30.83
CA THR A 397 5.64 26.64 30.30
C THR A 397 4.61 27.56 29.66
N LEU A 398 4.40 27.39 28.33
CA LEU A 398 3.33 28.03 27.55
C LEU A 398 2.15 27.09 27.38
N ALA A 399 0.96 27.46 27.83
CA ALA A 399 -0.26 26.74 27.56
C ALA A 399 -1.01 27.34 26.36
N LEU A 400 -1.29 26.53 25.35
CA LEU A 400 -2.11 26.89 24.19
C LEU A 400 -3.58 26.51 24.46
N VAL A 401 -4.46 27.50 24.52
CA VAL A 401 -5.88 27.33 24.81
C VAL A 401 -6.71 27.87 23.65
N GLY A 402 -7.84 27.26 23.34
CA GLY A 402 -8.75 27.67 22.28
C GLY A 402 -9.69 26.54 21.86
N HIS A 403 -10.72 26.86 21.10
CA HIS A 403 -11.65 25.85 20.58
C HIS A 403 -10.96 24.86 19.60
N THR A 404 -11.64 23.73 19.33
CA THR A 404 -11.17 22.77 18.32
C THR A 404 -11.05 23.47 16.95
N GLY A 405 -9.94 23.25 16.23
CA GLY A 405 -9.68 23.94 14.96
C GLY A 405 -9.06 25.35 15.10
N ALA A 406 -8.72 25.83 16.30
CA ALA A 406 -8.08 27.15 16.49
C ALA A 406 -6.63 27.20 16.05
N GLY A 407 -5.97 26.08 15.67
CA GLY A 407 -4.57 26.02 15.23
C GLY A 407 -3.56 25.54 16.28
N LYS A 408 -4.01 25.03 17.44
CA LYS A 408 -3.13 24.60 18.54
C LYS A 408 -2.17 23.46 18.12
N THR A 409 -2.68 22.36 17.63
CA THR A 409 -1.88 21.20 17.15
C THR A 409 -1.03 21.56 15.93
N THR A 410 -1.47 22.56 15.14
CA THR A 410 -0.70 23.08 14.01
C THR A 410 0.61 23.73 14.46
N ILE A 411 0.61 24.47 15.59
CA ILE A 411 1.84 25.04 16.18
C ILE A 411 2.83 23.93 16.51
N ILE A 412 2.37 22.82 17.13
CA ILE A 412 3.21 21.66 17.43
C ILE A 412 3.76 21.04 16.14
N SER A 413 2.92 20.85 15.12
CA SER A 413 3.31 20.26 13.83
C SER A 413 4.38 21.08 13.11
N LEU A 414 4.32 22.41 13.20
CA LEU A 414 5.33 23.32 12.66
C LEU A 414 6.64 23.25 13.44
N LEU A 415 6.60 23.18 14.78
CA LEU A 415 7.79 23.02 15.62
C LEU A 415 8.52 21.70 15.37
N LEU A 416 7.79 20.61 15.13
CA LEU A 416 8.35 19.31 14.76
C LEU A 416 8.86 19.26 13.31
N ARG A 417 8.65 20.37 12.58
CA ARG A 417 8.93 20.48 11.15
C ARG A 417 8.31 19.32 10.36
N PHE A 418 7.04 18.96 10.71
CA PHE A 418 6.21 18.10 9.88
C PHE A 418 5.65 18.91 8.70
N TYR A 419 5.46 20.22 8.91
CA TYR A 419 5.06 21.23 7.95
C TYR A 419 5.96 22.44 8.06
N GLU A 420 6.04 23.25 7.01
CA GLU A 420 6.78 24.53 7.01
C GLU A 420 5.79 25.70 6.84
N PRO A 421 5.99 26.83 7.55
CA PRO A 421 5.12 27.99 7.42
C PRO A 421 5.32 28.68 6.07
N GLN A 422 4.24 29.16 5.45
CA GLN A 422 4.30 29.89 4.18
C GLN A 422 4.82 31.33 4.36
N ARG A 423 4.60 31.93 5.54
CA ARG A 423 5.13 33.27 5.89
C ARG A 423 5.61 33.26 7.34
N GLY A 424 6.54 34.17 7.64
CA GLY A 424 7.16 34.25 8.96
C GLY A 424 8.26 33.20 9.16
N ARG A 425 8.74 33.09 10.39
CA ARG A 425 9.79 32.14 10.76
C ARG A 425 9.61 31.64 12.20
N ILE A 426 10.21 30.49 12.46
CA ILE A 426 10.23 29.87 13.78
C ILE A 426 11.70 29.69 14.16
N LEU A 427 12.07 30.24 15.31
CA LEU A 427 13.44 30.19 15.79
C LEU A 427 13.52 29.30 17.02
N LEU A 428 14.62 28.54 17.12
CA LEU A 428 15.04 27.77 18.29
C LEU A 428 16.41 28.25 18.68
N ASP A 429 16.53 28.87 19.87
CA ASP A 429 17.75 29.57 20.35
C ASP A 429 18.31 30.57 19.32
N GLY A 430 17.40 31.33 18.67
CA GLY A 430 17.75 32.33 17.65
C GLY A 430 18.08 31.75 16.25
N ARG A 431 18.10 30.44 16.08
CA ARG A 431 18.31 29.78 14.76
C ARG A 431 16.99 29.40 14.11
N ASP A 432 16.79 29.74 12.84
CA ASP A 432 15.61 29.29 12.07
C ASP A 432 15.61 27.76 11.95
N ILE A 433 14.52 27.11 12.36
CA ILE A 433 14.39 25.65 12.33
C ILE A 433 14.50 25.06 10.91
N ARG A 434 14.26 25.87 9.87
CA ARG A 434 14.43 25.44 8.46
C ARG A 434 15.89 25.26 8.09
N SER A 435 16.80 25.99 8.75
CA SER A 435 18.25 25.90 8.54
C SER A 435 18.92 24.75 9.31
N MET A 436 18.19 24.12 10.24
CA MET A 436 18.70 23.01 11.05
C MET A 436 18.46 21.67 10.36
N PRO A 437 19.38 20.69 10.46
CA PRO A 437 19.06 19.29 10.15
C PRO A 437 17.87 18.81 10.98
N VAL A 438 16.95 18.09 10.37
CA VAL A 438 15.71 17.62 11.05
C VAL A 438 16.03 16.73 12.25
N GLU A 439 17.09 15.92 12.14
CA GLU A 439 17.57 15.06 13.22
C GLU A 439 18.11 15.85 14.41
N GLU A 440 18.78 16.98 14.17
CA GLU A 440 19.25 17.90 15.22
C GLU A 440 18.06 18.51 15.95
N LEU A 441 17.09 19.05 15.21
CA LEU A 441 15.86 19.61 15.77
C LEU A 441 15.11 18.59 16.64
N ARG A 442 14.87 17.39 16.11
CA ARG A 442 14.06 16.37 16.80
C ARG A 442 14.76 15.74 18.00
N ARG A 443 16.08 15.80 18.11
CA ARG A 443 16.81 15.38 19.32
C ARG A 443 16.58 16.30 20.51
N VAL A 444 16.37 17.58 20.26
CA VAL A 444 16.10 18.58 21.29
C VAL A 444 14.68 18.52 21.80
N VAL A 445 13.77 17.90 21.03
CA VAL A 445 12.32 17.90 21.27
C VAL A 445 11.85 16.56 21.81
N GLY A 446 11.18 16.58 22.97
CA GLY A 446 10.34 15.47 23.45
C GLY A 446 8.88 15.73 23.07
N TYR A 447 8.21 14.76 22.49
CA TYR A 447 6.82 14.91 22.05
C TYR A 447 5.91 13.85 22.65
N VAL A 448 4.86 14.30 23.31
CA VAL A 448 3.76 13.48 23.81
C VAL A 448 2.54 13.72 22.93
N GLN A 449 2.13 12.69 22.19
CA GLN A 449 1.02 12.75 21.24
C GLN A 449 -0.34 12.60 21.94
N GLN A 450 -1.37 13.21 21.36
CA GLN A 450 -2.78 13.03 21.78
C GLN A 450 -3.20 11.55 21.64
N ASP A 451 -2.99 10.97 20.47
CA ASP A 451 -3.23 9.55 20.20
C ASP A 451 -1.92 8.77 20.36
N ILE A 452 -1.77 8.13 21.51
CA ILE A 452 -0.54 7.43 21.89
C ILE A 452 -0.41 6.15 21.06
N PHE A 453 0.67 6.08 20.29
CA PHE A 453 1.01 4.91 19.49
C PHE A 453 2.17 4.12 20.14
N LEU A 454 1.92 2.85 20.45
CA LEU A 454 2.94 1.89 20.87
C LEU A 454 3.12 0.83 19.79
N PHE A 455 4.37 0.55 19.45
CA PHE A 455 4.70 -0.51 18.49
C PHE A 455 4.54 -1.89 19.13
N ALA A 456 4.16 -2.87 18.32
CA ALA A 456 4.26 -4.27 18.74
C ALA A 456 5.73 -4.60 19.02
N GLY A 457 6.00 -5.11 20.21
CA GLY A 457 7.35 -5.37 20.71
C GLY A 457 7.45 -5.17 22.22
N ASP A 458 8.63 -5.28 22.78
CA ASP A 458 8.84 -5.15 24.22
C ASP A 458 8.67 -3.69 24.73
N VAL A 459 8.39 -3.56 26.01
CA VAL A 459 8.22 -2.26 26.66
C VAL A 459 9.51 -1.45 26.60
N ALA A 460 10.66 -2.05 26.86
CA ALA A 460 11.96 -1.37 26.82
C ALA A 460 12.25 -0.81 25.42
N GLY A 461 11.98 -1.57 24.35
CA GLY A 461 12.11 -1.13 22.96
C GLY A 461 11.18 0.04 22.63
N ASN A 462 9.96 0.04 23.16
CA ASN A 462 9.01 1.14 22.99
C ASN A 462 9.46 2.43 23.69
N ILE A 463 10.13 2.36 24.84
CA ILE A 463 10.69 3.53 25.52
C ILE A 463 11.95 4.01 24.78
N ARG A 464 12.81 3.09 24.36
CA ARG A 464 14.09 3.39 23.70
C ARG A 464 13.91 4.00 22.31
N LEU A 465 12.97 3.47 21.50
CA LEU A 465 12.69 3.88 20.11
C LEU A 465 13.94 4.18 19.26
N GLY A 466 14.93 3.28 19.34
CA GLY A 466 16.15 3.40 18.54
C GLY A 466 17.19 4.39 19.08
N ALA A 467 16.92 5.12 20.17
CA ALA A 467 17.94 5.90 20.85
C ALA A 467 19.00 4.98 21.48
N PRO A 468 20.29 5.33 21.48
CA PRO A 468 21.35 4.52 22.05
C PRO A 468 21.34 4.59 23.59
N LEU A 469 20.27 4.09 24.21
CA LEU A 469 20.03 4.06 25.64
C LEU A 469 20.35 2.67 26.20
N THR A 470 21.01 2.64 27.33
CA THR A 470 21.21 1.42 28.11
C THR A 470 19.90 1.01 28.80
N ASP A 471 19.79 -0.25 29.22
CA ASP A 471 18.63 -0.71 29.98
C ASP A 471 18.43 0.04 31.29
N GLU A 472 19.54 0.50 31.92
CA GLU A 472 19.48 1.30 33.14
C GLU A 472 18.91 2.69 32.87
N GLU A 473 19.31 3.36 31.80
CA GLU A 473 18.74 4.67 31.40
C GLU A 473 17.25 4.56 31.08
N VAL A 474 16.82 3.46 30.47
CA VAL A 474 15.39 3.17 30.22
C VAL A 474 14.62 3.01 31.53
N ARG A 475 15.18 2.27 32.52
CA ARG A 475 14.56 2.12 33.85
C ARG A 475 14.50 3.45 34.60
N GLN A 476 15.57 4.22 34.56
CA GLN A 476 15.58 5.54 35.18
C GLN A 476 14.55 6.49 34.57
N ALA A 477 14.41 6.50 33.24
CA ALA A 477 13.38 7.29 32.55
C ALA A 477 11.97 6.86 32.99
N ALA A 478 11.70 5.55 33.05
CA ALA A 478 10.42 5.02 33.49
C ALA A 478 10.12 5.33 34.96
N ALA A 479 11.13 5.18 35.85
CA ALA A 479 11.01 5.46 37.28
C ALA A 479 10.71 6.94 37.55
N ARG A 480 11.37 7.87 36.83
CA ARG A 480 11.15 9.33 36.96
C ARG A 480 9.70 9.73 36.73
N VAL A 481 9.01 9.15 35.77
CA VAL A 481 7.60 9.49 35.44
C VAL A 481 6.59 8.55 36.09
N GLY A 482 7.03 7.59 36.92
CA GLY A 482 6.14 6.64 37.60
C GLY A 482 5.70 5.46 36.73
N ALA A 483 6.17 5.35 35.49
CA ALA A 483 5.86 4.23 34.59
C ALA A 483 6.41 2.89 35.08
N ASP A 484 7.49 2.89 35.87
CA ASP A 484 8.12 1.69 36.40
C ASP A 484 7.14 0.82 37.22
N ARG A 485 6.26 1.44 38.02
CA ARG A 485 5.23 0.74 38.81
C ARG A 485 4.26 -0.06 37.91
N VAL A 486 3.88 0.54 36.80
CA VAL A 486 3.02 -0.10 35.80
C VAL A 486 3.76 -1.25 35.12
N ILE A 487 5.02 -1.01 34.73
CA ILE A 487 5.85 -2.00 34.05
C ILE A 487 6.08 -3.23 34.92
N GLN A 488 6.32 -3.04 36.22
CA GLN A 488 6.53 -4.14 37.17
C GLN A 488 5.30 -5.01 37.38
N ARG A 489 4.09 -4.52 37.13
CA ARG A 489 2.83 -5.32 37.16
C ARG A 489 2.66 -6.20 35.94
N LEU A 490 3.37 -5.93 34.83
CA LEU A 490 3.30 -6.74 33.62
C LEU A 490 4.05 -8.06 33.82
N PRO A 491 3.55 -9.20 33.27
CA PRO A 491 4.11 -10.54 33.52
C PRO A 491 5.61 -10.69 33.26
N ALA A 492 6.16 -9.95 32.28
CA ALA A 492 7.59 -9.97 31.94
C ALA A 492 8.28 -8.61 32.15
N GLY A 493 7.67 -7.67 32.88
CA GLY A 493 8.23 -6.36 33.17
C GLY A 493 8.63 -5.60 31.90
N TYR A 494 9.86 -5.10 31.83
CA TYR A 494 10.41 -4.39 30.66
C TYR A 494 10.51 -5.24 29.38
N GLY A 495 10.60 -6.57 29.51
CA GLY A 495 10.58 -7.52 28.39
C GLY A 495 9.17 -7.94 27.99
N HIS A 496 8.11 -7.39 28.61
CA HIS A 496 6.73 -7.72 28.24
C HIS A 496 6.42 -7.24 26.81
N VAL A 497 5.92 -8.15 25.98
CA VAL A 497 5.58 -7.88 24.58
C VAL A 497 4.20 -7.25 24.48
N LEU A 498 4.15 -6.03 24.01
CA LEU A 498 2.92 -5.31 23.74
C LEU A 498 2.32 -5.77 22.40
N GLY A 499 0.99 -5.93 22.36
CA GLY A 499 0.25 -6.16 21.13
C GLY A 499 0.20 -4.92 20.23
N GLU A 500 -0.45 -5.04 19.08
CA GLU A 500 -0.66 -3.93 18.16
C GLU A 500 -1.28 -2.73 18.87
N ARG A 501 -0.68 -1.54 18.67
CA ARG A 501 -1.09 -0.26 19.30
C ARG A 501 -1.17 -0.31 20.83
N GLY A 502 -0.49 -1.24 21.48
CA GLY A 502 -0.54 -1.39 22.94
C GLY A 502 -1.91 -1.83 23.47
N ALA A 503 -2.65 -2.66 22.72
CA ALA A 503 -3.99 -3.12 23.09
C ALA A 503 -4.02 -3.91 24.42
N SER A 504 -2.89 -4.42 24.89
CA SER A 504 -2.75 -5.18 26.13
C SER A 504 -2.64 -4.31 27.39
N VAL A 505 -2.52 -3.00 27.27
CA VAL A 505 -2.37 -2.04 28.37
C VAL A 505 -3.46 -0.96 28.34
N SER A 506 -3.86 -0.46 29.52
CA SER A 506 -4.89 0.57 29.65
C SER A 506 -4.46 1.90 29.02
N VAL A 507 -5.40 2.83 28.83
CA VAL A 507 -5.12 4.18 28.29
C VAL A 507 -4.11 4.93 29.16
N GLY A 508 -4.28 4.90 30.49
CA GLY A 508 -3.38 5.59 31.43
C GLY A 508 -1.99 4.97 31.44
N GLU A 509 -1.89 3.64 31.39
CA GLU A 509 -0.61 2.94 31.30
C GLU A 509 0.14 3.29 30.00
N ARG A 510 -0.57 3.34 28.85
CA ARG A 510 0.02 3.83 27.59
C ARG A 510 0.56 5.25 27.74
N GLN A 511 -0.15 6.12 28.49
CA GLN A 511 0.26 7.50 28.68
C GLN A 511 1.56 7.59 29.49
N LEU A 512 1.69 6.82 30.58
CA LEU A 512 2.91 6.76 31.36
C LEU A 512 4.09 6.21 30.57
N LEU A 513 3.88 5.18 29.73
CA LEU A 513 4.89 4.67 28.82
C LEU A 513 5.32 5.73 27.77
N SER A 514 4.36 6.53 27.26
CA SER A 514 4.66 7.64 26.36
C SER A 514 5.47 8.75 27.04
N PHE A 515 5.21 9.02 28.32
CA PHE A 515 6.02 9.96 29.12
C PHE A 515 7.45 9.44 29.31
N ALA A 516 7.60 8.15 29.65
CA ALA A 516 8.91 7.52 29.76
C ALA A 516 9.71 7.62 28.45
N ARG A 517 9.04 7.39 27.29
CA ARG A 517 9.61 7.59 25.96
C ARG A 517 10.05 9.05 25.72
N ALA A 518 9.20 10.00 26.04
CA ALA A 518 9.47 11.42 25.81
C ALA A 518 10.65 11.94 26.65
N ILE A 519 10.82 11.42 27.89
CA ILE A 519 11.91 11.86 28.79
C ILE A 519 13.21 11.09 28.60
N ALA A 520 13.16 9.90 28.00
CA ALA A 520 14.30 9.00 27.89
C ALA A 520 15.49 9.62 27.13
N ALA A 521 15.22 10.49 26.14
CA ALA A 521 16.23 11.21 25.39
C ALA A 521 16.70 12.52 26.07
N ASP A 522 16.17 12.84 27.26
CA ASP A 522 16.39 14.07 28.01
C ASP A 522 16.27 15.35 27.16
N PRO A 523 15.08 15.65 26.60
CA PRO A 523 14.88 16.78 25.70
C PRO A 523 14.89 18.12 26.42
N ALA A 524 15.38 19.18 25.76
CA ALA A 524 15.34 20.54 26.25
C ALA A 524 14.00 21.27 26.02
N LEU A 525 13.29 20.87 24.96
CA LEU A 525 11.92 21.33 24.61
C LEU A 525 10.94 20.18 24.73
N LEU A 526 9.84 20.40 25.44
CA LEU A 526 8.76 19.46 25.58
C LEU A 526 7.51 19.97 24.87
N LEU A 527 6.97 19.17 23.98
CA LEU A 527 5.70 19.42 23.30
C LEU A 527 4.66 18.42 23.80
N LEU A 528 3.57 18.94 24.33
CA LEU A 528 2.46 18.14 24.86
C LEU A 528 1.19 18.44 24.06
N ASP A 529 0.65 17.42 23.38
CA ASP A 529 -0.66 17.50 22.75
C ASP A 529 -1.64 16.68 23.60
N GLU A 530 -2.17 17.33 24.65
CA GLU A 530 -2.89 16.67 25.72
C GLU A 530 -4.40 16.57 25.41
N ALA A 531 -4.88 15.36 25.10
CA ALA A 531 -6.30 15.01 25.13
C ALA A 531 -6.46 13.67 25.82
N THR A 532 -6.83 13.66 27.09
CA THR A 532 -7.22 12.43 27.77
C THR A 532 -8.63 12.58 28.31
N SER A 533 -9.54 11.81 27.72
CA SER A 533 -10.87 11.56 28.22
C SER A 533 -10.87 10.36 29.17
N ALA A 534 -11.58 10.46 30.31
CA ALA A 534 -12.02 9.37 31.19
C ALA A 534 -10.94 8.33 31.57
N VAL A 535 -10.11 8.69 32.54
CA VAL A 535 -9.22 7.78 33.25
C VAL A 535 -9.69 7.77 34.72
N ASP A 536 -9.58 6.62 35.41
CA ASP A 536 -9.87 6.50 36.84
C ASP A 536 -9.07 7.52 37.65
N SER A 537 -9.66 8.09 38.70
CA SER A 537 -9.10 9.18 39.51
C SER A 537 -7.72 8.85 40.10
N GLU A 538 -7.42 7.59 40.42
CA GLU A 538 -6.12 7.15 40.95
C GLU A 538 -5.04 7.20 39.87
N VAL A 539 -5.32 6.69 38.67
CA VAL A 539 -4.42 6.72 37.51
C VAL A 539 -4.22 8.15 37.03
N GLU A 540 -5.26 9.00 37.12
CA GLU A 540 -5.15 10.42 36.80
C GLU A 540 -4.14 11.14 37.71
N ALA A 541 -4.15 10.87 39.02
CA ALA A 541 -3.17 11.44 39.94
C ALA A 541 -1.72 10.98 39.64
N GLU A 542 -1.53 9.73 39.15
CA GLU A 542 -0.22 9.27 38.70
C GLU A 542 0.22 9.97 37.41
N ILE A 543 -0.68 10.12 36.46
CA ILE A 543 -0.42 10.85 35.20
C ILE A 543 -0.04 12.31 35.48
N GLN A 544 -0.77 13.00 36.39
CA GLN A 544 -0.49 14.40 36.75
C GLN A 544 0.88 14.54 37.44
N ARG A 545 1.23 13.61 38.30
CA ARG A 545 2.59 13.58 38.93
C ARG A 545 3.68 13.35 37.88
N GLY A 546 3.47 12.39 36.99
CA GLY A 546 4.40 12.10 35.88
C GLY A 546 4.58 13.32 34.96
N LEU A 547 3.47 14.00 34.63
CA LEU A 547 3.48 15.20 33.80
C LEU A 547 4.25 16.36 34.48
N SER A 548 4.01 16.59 35.77
CA SER A 548 4.71 17.63 36.51
C SER A 548 6.23 17.41 36.54
N ILE A 549 6.66 16.15 36.72
CA ILE A 549 8.07 15.76 36.68
C ILE A 549 8.64 15.92 35.26
N LEU A 550 7.88 15.53 34.25
CA LEU A 550 8.26 15.66 32.84
C LEU A 550 8.55 17.11 32.45
N MET A 551 7.73 18.06 32.93
CA MET A 551 7.85 19.50 32.62
C MET A 551 8.97 20.20 33.39
N GLN A 552 9.41 19.67 34.53
CA GLN A 552 10.33 20.33 35.42
C GLN A 552 11.69 20.59 34.76
N GLY A 553 12.13 21.86 34.77
CA GLY A 553 13.45 22.32 34.25
C GLY A 553 13.54 22.37 32.71
N ARG A 554 12.44 22.16 31.99
CA ARG A 554 12.36 22.18 30.51
C ARG A 554 11.48 23.30 30.01
N THR A 555 11.79 23.80 28.80
CA THR A 555 10.84 24.66 28.09
C THR A 555 9.69 23.80 27.62
N THR A 556 8.45 24.17 27.92
CA THR A 556 7.27 23.35 27.62
C THR A 556 6.25 24.16 26.84
N ILE A 557 5.73 23.58 25.76
CA ILE A 557 4.56 24.09 25.02
C ILE A 557 3.49 23.00 25.09
N ALA A 558 2.38 23.30 25.77
CA ALA A 558 1.29 22.35 25.99
C ALA A 558 0.00 22.83 25.33
N VAL A 559 -0.61 21.97 24.51
CA VAL A 559 -2.03 22.12 24.08
C VAL A 559 -2.88 21.65 25.25
N ALA A 560 -3.33 22.59 26.05
CA ALA A 560 -3.94 22.29 27.32
C ALA A 560 -5.45 22.01 27.18
N HIS A 561 -5.84 20.79 27.53
CA HIS A 561 -7.22 20.36 27.69
C HIS A 561 -7.58 20.12 29.16
N ARG A 562 -6.59 20.14 30.07
CA ARG A 562 -6.79 19.96 31.52
C ARG A 562 -6.59 21.27 32.27
N LEU A 563 -7.47 21.53 33.22
CA LEU A 563 -7.41 22.73 34.05
C LEU A 563 -6.10 22.82 34.84
N SER A 564 -5.55 21.69 35.32
CA SER A 564 -4.28 21.64 36.06
C SER A 564 -3.09 22.11 35.23
N THR A 565 -3.00 21.72 33.98
CA THR A 565 -1.94 22.14 33.05
C THR A 565 -2.06 23.63 32.72
N ILE A 566 -3.30 24.13 32.56
CA ILE A 566 -3.56 25.55 32.29
C ILE A 566 -3.20 26.43 33.49
N THR A 567 -3.62 26.04 34.69
CA THR A 567 -3.41 26.84 35.91
C THR A 567 -1.93 26.89 36.34
N GLY A 568 -1.16 25.84 36.04
CA GLY A 568 0.26 25.75 36.35
C GLY A 568 1.19 26.39 35.30
N ALA A 569 0.67 26.86 34.17
CA ALA A 569 1.48 27.44 33.10
C ALA A 569 2.04 28.84 33.49
N THR A 570 3.27 29.12 33.07
CA THR A 570 3.90 30.44 33.23
C THR A 570 3.13 31.49 32.42
N GLU A 571 2.72 31.12 31.22
CA GLU A 571 1.94 31.97 30.33
C GLU A 571 0.90 31.16 29.58
N ILE A 572 -0.23 31.77 29.27
CA ILE A 572 -1.33 31.20 28.50
C ILE A 572 -1.53 32.02 27.23
N LEU A 573 -1.58 31.36 26.10
CA LEU A 573 -1.87 31.93 24.81
C LEU A 573 -3.24 31.45 24.33
N VAL A 574 -4.18 32.36 24.15
CA VAL A 574 -5.54 32.04 23.71
C VAL A 574 -5.64 32.24 22.20
N LEU A 575 -5.82 31.13 21.49
CA LEU A 575 -5.98 31.10 20.04
C LEU A 575 -7.47 31.09 19.65
N HIS A 576 -7.84 31.94 18.70
CA HIS A 576 -9.17 32.00 18.12
C HIS A 576 -9.07 32.29 16.62
N HIS A 577 -9.59 31.37 15.80
CA HIS A 577 -9.52 31.43 14.33
C HIS A 577 -8.10 31.70 13.78
N GLY A 578 -7.10 31.06 14.38
CA GLY A 578 -5.72 31.13 13.94
C GLY A 578 -4.95 32.38 14.39
N GLU A 579 -5.55 33.22 15.22
CA GLU A 579 -4.92 34.44 15.77
C GLU A 579 -4.77 34.36 17.29
N VAL A 580 -3.73 35.02 17.81
CA VAL A 580 -3.56 35.21 19.24
C VAL A 580 -4.50 36.34 19.72
N ARG A 581 -5.51 36.00 20.51
CA ARG A 581 -6.50 36.98 20.99
C ARG A 581 -6.20 37.49 22.39
N GLU A 582 -5.73 36.60 23.26
CA GLU A 582 -5.37 36.95 24.63
C GLU A 582 -4.07 36.27 25.02
N ARG A 583 -3.28 36.95 25.87
CA ARG A 583 -2.03 36.47 26.40
C ARG A 583 -1.86 36.93 27.82
N GLY A 584 -1.39 36.06 28.71
CA GLY A 584 -1.11 36.40 30.12
C GLY A 584 -1.13 35.20 31.05
N THR A 585 -0.99 35.47 32.35
CA THR A 585 -1.11 34.43 33.39
C THR A 585 -2.58 34.07 33.64
N HIS A 586 -2.83 32.90 34.22
CA HIS A 586 -4.17 32.42 34.60
C HIS A 586 -4.98 33.49 35.36
N ARG A 587 -4.41 34.06 36.40
CA ARG A 587 -5.09 35.08 37.23
C ARG A 587 -5.39 36.36 36.45
N ALA A 588 -4.45 36.83 35.62
CA ALA A 588 -4.62 38.04 34.83
C ALA A 588 -5.72 37.88 33.77
N LEU A 589 -5.80 36.71 33.12
CA LEU A 589 -6.80 36.42 32.07
C LEU A 589 -8.20 36.21 32.69
N LEU A 590 -8.32 35.58 33.84
CA LEU A 590 -9.59 35.47 34.56
C LEU A 590 -10.15 36.84 34.95
N ALA A 591 -9.30 37.74 35.45
CA ALA A 591 -9.66 39.10 35.87
C ALA A 591 -10.17 39.94 34.68
N ARG A 592 -9.68 39.70 33.45
CA ARG A 592 -10.16 40.38 32.22
C ARG A 592 -11.56 39.97 31.75
N SER A 593 -12.11 38.88 32.30
CA SER A 593 -13.43 38.31 31.91
C SER A 593 -13.61 38.13 30.39
N GLY A 594 -12.52 37.88 29.67
CA GLY A 594 -12.48 37.73 28.22
C GLY A 594 -12.80 36.32 27.72
N LEU A 595 -12.25 35.97 26.56
CA LEU A 595 -12.45 34.67 25.92
C LEU A 595 -11.92 33.53 26.79
N TYR A 596 -10.76 33.72 27.41
CA TYR A 596 -10.16 32.75 28.35
C TYR A 596 -11.11 32.45 29.51
N ALA A 597 -11.61 33.49 30.18
CA ALA A 597 -12.49 33.33 31.34
C ALA A 597 -13.79 32.59 30.99
N ARG A 598 -14.29 32.79 29.75
CA ARG A 598 -15.45 32.05 29.24
C ARG A 598 -15.15 30.58 29.02
N LEU A 599 -14.00 30.28 28.33
CA LEU A 599 -13.58 28.91 28.09
C LEU A 599 -13.29 28.16 29.39
N PHE A 600 -12.65 28.83 30.37
CA PHE A 600 -12.34 28.27 31.66
C PHE A 600 -13.63 27.90 32.44
N ARG A 601 -14.62 28.80 32.50
CA ARG A 601 -15.90 28.54 33.16
C ARG A 601 -16.70 27.41 32.53
N LEU A 602 -16.68 27.31 31.19
CA LEU A 602 -17.26 26.18 30.45
C LEU A 602 -16.63 24.85 30.81
N GLN A 603 -15.30 24.81 30.94
CA GLN A 603 -14.57 23.59 31.33
C GLN A 603 -14.73 23.26 32.83
N ALA A 604 -14.85 24.25 33.68
CA ALA A 604 -15.08 24.06 35.12
C ALA A 604 -16.52 23.70 35.49
N GLY A 605 -17.44 23.62 34.52
CA GLY A 605 -18.85 23.30 34.77
C GLY A 605 -19.66 24.42 35.44
N GLU A 606 -19.12 25.64 35.55
CA GLU A 606 -19.73 26.75 36.27
C GLU A 606 -20.87 27.46 35.49
N LEU A 607 -21.04 27.15 34.20
CA LEU A 607 -22.05 27.82 33.34
C LEU A 607 -23.42 27.13 33.30
N GLU A 608 -23.56 25.90 33.78
CA GLU A 608 -24.87 25.21 33.82
C GLU A 608 -25.78 25.72 34.94
N SER A 609 -25.26 26.37 35.98
CA SER A 609 -26.09 26.82 37.12
C SER A 609 -26.81 28.16 36.91
N THR A 610 -26.43 28.97 35.91
CA THR A 610 -27.06 30.29 35.68
C THR A 610 -28.21 30.25 34.65
N ALA A 611 -28.36 29.17 33.88
CA ALA A 611 -29.49 29.01 32.95
C ALA A 611 -30.75 28.47 33.60
N THR A 612 -30.66 27.90 34.81
CA THR A 612 -31.80 27.34 35.57
C THR A 612 -32.33 28.27 36.67
N ALA A 613 -31.74 29.44 36.91
CA ALA A 613 -32.18 30.41 37.91
C ALA A 613 -33.02 31.58 37.35
N GLY A 614 -33.49 31.46 36.11
CA GLY A 614 -34.25 32.53 35.42
C GLY A 614 -35.44 31.98 34.63
N VAL A 615 -36.30 31.14 35.24
CA VAL A 615 -37.67 30.87 34.77
C VAL A 615 -38.59 30.91 35.97
#